data_6593f56bdc7650824a0b9dc014c3ca3b
#
_entry.id   6593f56bdc7650824a0b9dc014c3ca3b
#
_cell.length_a   1.000
_cell.length_b   1.000
_cell.length_c   1.000
_cell.angle_alpha   90.00
_cell.angle_beta   90.00
_cell.angle_gamma   90.00
#
_symmetry.space_group_name_H-M   'P 1'
#
loop_
_entity.id
_entity.type
_entity.pdbx_description
1 polymer ?
#
loop_
_entity_poly.entity_id
_entity_poly.type
_entity_poly.pdbx_seq_one_letter_code
_entity_poly.pdbx_strand_id
1 'polypeptide(L)'
;MVNDKARRSVIQFEDVSFEYPGAETDSIHHISLDVKEGEFLVLTGGSGCGKTTLTRLVNGLGEQFYEGTLKGRITLLGRNISEYPLYEIGKKVGSIFQDPKSQFFASITEDEIAFGCENYGVPYEELDRRVSSAIKRINGDMLRGKEIYPMSSGEKQKIAVASVNAVDPEIYVFDEPSANLDMYSVEALKNLMGGLKAEGHTIIVAEHRLYYLTDLADRFLYMENGSIKEEWTAGELRSISEEKRRAIGIRAADLHHIEVDISPVKEKDMTMEVKDLAFSYRKHPVFHDISFQAYAGDLIAIVGHNGIGKTTLSNILCGMQKEKEGQVIYNGTKVSKGKRKNFAYFVMQNTDCQLFGDSVEEELLLNGKGSTQEQRDDLLKLYGLFEWKERHPATLSGGQKQRLALAVSDWIDTPVLILDEPTSGLDFKNMMRISEHLKALAQKGKTILIITHDYEFAAMTCNRVLHFVDEGHVETFPLQENLSRLYSCLMCQ
;
A
#
# COMPACT_ATOMS: atom_id res chain seq x y z
N MET A 1 -13.33 -32.11 14.97
CA MET A 1 -12.05 -32.82 15.22
C MET A 1 -11.54 -33.26 13.86
N VAL A 2 -10.77 -32.42 13.19
CA VAL A 2 -10.10 -32.76 11.93
C VAL A 2 -8.83 -33.52 12.29
N ASN A 3 -8.65 -34.67 11.65
CA ASN A 3 -7.54 -35.60 11.83
C ASN A 3 -6.19 -34.85 11.77
N ASP A 4 -5.53 -34.76 12.91
CA ASP A 4 -4.15 -34.28 13.05
C ASP A 4 -3.18 -35.41 12.59
N LYS A 5 -3.29 -35.81 11.31
CA LYS A 5 -2.18 -36.47 10.65
C LYS A 5 -1.10 -35.42 10.52
N ALA A 6 0.06 -35.64 11.13
CA ALA A 6 1.22 -34.78 11.07
C ALA A 6 1.44 -34.33 9.61
N ARG A 7 1.01 -33.07 9.27
CA ARG A 7 1.22 -32.50 7.94
C ARG A 7 2.72 -32.48 7.66
N ARG A 8 3.11 -32.82 6.44
CA ARG A 8 4.51 -32.80 6.01
C ARG A 8 5.08 -31.38 6.16
N SER A 9 6.29 -31.26 6.64
CA SER A 9 7.03 -30.02 6.59
C SER A 9 7.46 -29.71 5.16
N VAL A 10 7.14 -28.53 4.65
CA VAL A 10 7.48 -28.10 3.29
C VAL A 10 8.60 -27.05 3.29
N ILE A 11 8.73 -26.27 4.35
CA ILE A 11 9.82 -25.32 4.55
C ILE A 11 10.27 -25.40 6.01
N GLN A 12 11.59 -25.51 6.23
CA GLN A 12 12.18 -25.48 7.56
C GLN A 12 13.35 -24.52 7.60
N PHE A 13 13.38 -23.66 8.61
CA PHE A 13 14.51 -22.83 9.00
C PHE A 13 15.07 -23.38 10.30
N GLU A 14 16.37 -23.69 10.32
CA GLU A 14 17.10 -24.19 11.47
C GLU A 14 18.16 -23.16 11.86
N ASP A 15 17.86 -22.33 12.87
CA ASP A 15 18.73 -21.28 13.41
C ASP A 15 19.31 -20.35 12.31
N VAL A 16 18.43 -19.87 11.43
CA VAL A 16 18.81 -19.11 10.24
C VAL A 16 19.04 -17.64 10.59
N SER A 17 20.19 -17.13 10.17
CA SER A 17 20.51 -15.70 10.16
C SER A 17 20.97 -15.30 8.76
N PHE A 18 20.57 -14.11 8.30
CA PHE A 18 20.98 -13.57 7.01
C PHE A 18 21.22 -12.06 7.11
N GLU A 19 22.35 -11.62 6.56
CA GLU A 19 22.79 -10.23 6.59
C GLU A 19 23.14 -9.76 5.18
N TYR A 20 22.59 -8.62 4.75
CA TYR A 20 23.01 -7.94 3.52
C TYR A 20 24.30 -7.16 3.76
N PRO A 21 25.21 -7.03 2.75
CA PRO A 21 26.42 -6.24 2.89
C PRO A 21 26.14 -4.77 3.23
N GLY A 22 26.64 -4.29 4.36
CA GLY A 22 26.49 -2.90 4.79
C GLY A 22 25.09 -2.48 5.20
N ALA A 23 24.17 -3.41 5.41
CA ALA A 23 22.81 -3.11 5.87
C ALA A 23 22.78 -2.89 7.39
N GLU A 24 22.12 -1.81 7.81
CA GLU A 24 21.79 -1.56 9.22
C GLU A 24 20.44 -2.20 9.61
N THR A 25 19.61 -2.53 8.62
CA THR A 25 18.24 -3.08 8.77
C THR A 25 18.01 -4.21 7.75
N ASP A 26 16.85 -4.81 7.79
CA ASP A 26 16.39 -5.90 6.90
C ASP A 26 17.15 -7.24 7.05
N SER A 27 18.05 -7.36 8.00
CA SER A 27 18.69 -8.62 8.37
C SER A 27 17.72 -9.48 9.21
N ILE A 28 17.96 -10.80 9.22
CA ILE A 28 17.23 -11.72 10.12
C ILE A 28 18.22 -12.49 11.00
N HIS A 29 17.77 -12.81 12.20
CA HIS A 29 18.63 -13.38 13.25
C HIS A 29 17.95 -14.53 13.97
N HIS A 30 18.61 -15.69 13.97
CA HIS A 30 18.20 -16.87 14.73
C HIS A 30 16.76 -17.32 14.47
N ILE A 31 16.34 -17.35 13.20
CA ILE A 31 15.00 -17.81 12.82
C ILE A 31 14.96 -19.34 12.83
N SER A 32 14.07 -19.89 13.65
CA SER A 32 13.66 -21.30 13.60
C SER A 32 12.18 -21.36 13.31
N LEU A 33 11.82 -21.91 12.15
CA LEU A 33 10.46 -21.91 11.65
C LEU A 33 10.20 -23.21 10.88
N ASP A 34 9.05 -23.80 11.10
CA ASP A 34 8.57 -24.97 10.37
C ASP A 34 7.19 -24.67 9.77
N VAL A 35 7.09 -24.68 8.43
CA VAL A 35 5.87 -24.46 7.66
C VAL A 35 5.36 -25.76 7.13
N LYS A 36 4.08 -26.03 7.36
CA LYS A 36 3.43 -27.30 6.98
C LYS A 36 2.74 -27.20 5.63
N GLU A 37 2.60 -28.33 4.96
CA GLU A 37 1.86 -28.47 3.72
C GLU A 37 0.40 -27.99 3.89
N GLY A 38 -0.05 -27.13 2.95
CA GLY A 38 -1.37 -26.51 2.99
C GLY A 38 -1.59 -25.49 4.12
N GLU A 39 -0.52 -25.05 4.79
CA GLU A 39 -0.59 -24.00 5.80
C GLU A 39 -0.69 -22.61 5.16
N PHE A 40 -1.51 -21.76 5.74
CA PHE A 40 -1.58 -20.33 5.43
C PHE A 40 -0.89 -19.55 6.56
N LEU A 41 0.32 -19.07 6.32
CA LEU A 41 1.16 -18.35 7.27
C LEU A 41 1.23 -16.86 6.93
N VAL A 42 1.03 -15.99 7.92
CA VAL A 42 1.16 -14.55 7.77
C VAL A 42 2.35 -14.04 8.58
N LEU A 43 3.23 -13.28 7.94
CA LEU A 43 4.34 -12.57 8.55
C LEU A 43 3.94 -11.11 8.73
N THR A 44 3.99 -10.59 9.95
CA THR A 44 3.66 -9.19 10.26
C THR A 44 4.70 -8.55 11.16
N GLY A 45 4.72 -7.22 11.19
CA GLY A 45 5.68 -6.42 11.96
C GLY A 45 5.98 -5.10 11.27
N GLY A 46 6.80 -4.26 11.89
CA GLY A 46 7.20 -2.95 11.36
C GLY A 46 7.96 -3.04 10.04
N SER A 47 8.06 -1.92 9.33
CA SER A 47 8.93 -1.81 8.15
C SER A 47 10.38 -2.06 8.54
N GLY A 48 11.12 -2.80 7.72
CA GLY A 48 12.52 -3.17 8.00
C GLY A 48 12.72 -4.26 9.06
N CYS A 49 11.67 -4.94 9.54
CA CYS A 49 11.81 -6.00 10.54
C CYS A 49 12.26 -7.36 9.96
N GLY A 50 12.47 -7.47 8.64
CA GLY A 50 12.99 -8.68 7.98
C GLY A 50 11.94 -9.54 7.26
N LYS A 51 10.66 -9.13 7.11
CA LYS A 51 9.61 -9.90 6.41
C LYS A 51 10.00 -10.24 4.97
N THR A 52 10.36 -9.22 4.19
CA THR A 52 10.80 -9.39 2.79
C THR A 52 12.08 -10.23 2.70
N THR A 53 12.98 -10.13 3.66
CA THR A 53 14.18 -10.99 3.72
C THR A 53 13.79 -12.45 3.93
N LEU A 54 12.86 -12.72 4.84
CA LEU A 54 12.36 -14.08 5.07
C LEU A 54 11.69 -14.64 3.80
N THR A 55 10.83 -13.87 3.12
CA THR A 55 10.21 -14.29 1.86
C THR A 55 11.23 -14.54 0.75
N ARG A 56 12.28 -13.72 0.66
CA ARG A 56 13.40 -13.92 -0.29
C ARG A 56 14.23 -15.16 0.00
N LEU A 57 14.32 -15.57 1.25
CA LEU A 57 14.98 -16.83 1.59
C LEU A 57 14.10 -18.04 1.24
N VAL A 58 12.78 -17.94 1.40
CA VAL A 58 11.84 -19.00 1.01
C VAL A 58 11.87 -19.25 -0.50
N ASN A 59 11.98 -18.22 -1.32
CA ASN A 59 12.02 -18.35 -2.79
C ASN A 59 13.43 -18.46 -3.39
N GLY A 60 14.46 -18.58 -2.54
CA GLY A 60 15.87 -18.75 -2.94
C GLY A 60 16.57 -17.49 -3.44
N LEU A 61 15.87 -16.35 -3.50
CA LEU A 61 16.48 -15.09 -3.97
C LEU A 61 17.49 -14.52 -2.96
N GLY A 62 17.28 -14.73 -1.66
CA GLY A 62 18.12 -14.16 -0.63
C GLY A 62 19.58 -14.63 -0.67
N GLU A 63 19.85 -15.85 -1.14
CA GLU A 63 21.21 -16.42 -1.22
C GLU A 63 21.77 -16.38 -2.65
N GLN A 64 20.93 -16.69 -3.64
CA GLN A 64 21.39 -16.92 -5.02
C GLN A 64 21.34 -15.67 -5.92
N PHE A 65 20.57 -14.65 -5.54
CA PHE A 65 20.41 -13.42 -6.33
C PHE A 65 20.85 -12.17 -5.59
N TYR A 66 20.49 -12.01 -4.31
CA TYR A 66 20.95 -10.89 -3.50
C TYR A 66 22.24 -11.28 -2.78
N GLU A 67 23.26 -10.41 -2.85
CA GLU A 67 24.49 -10.62 -2.05
C GLU A 67 24.15 -10.59 -0.57
N GLY A 68 24.70 -11.54 0.21
CA GLY A 68 24.49 -11.62 1.64
C GLY A 68 25.20 -12.82 2.27
N THR A 69 25.19 -12.88 3.60
CA THR A 69 25.78 -13.97 4.37
C THR A 69 24.68 -14.75 5.08
N LEU A 70 24.45 -16.01 4.63
CA LEU A 70 23.53 -16.95 5.26
C LEU A 70 24.27 -17.82 6.29
N LYS A 71 23.69 -17.95 7.50
CA LYS A 71 24.08 -18.93 8.53
C LYS A 71 22.86 -19.77 8.87
N GLY A 72 23.09 -20.99 9.35
CA GLY A 72 22.00 -21.96 9.60
C GLY A 72 21.66 -22.77 8.37
N ARG A 73 20.47 -23.38 8.36
CA ARG A 73 20.02 -24.24 7.28
C ARG A 73 18.57 -23.98 6.90
N ILE A 74 18.29 -23.94 5.59
CA ILE A 74 16.94 -23.85 5.05
C ILE A 74 16.66 -25.11 4.23
N THR A 75 15.57 -25.78 4.56
CA THR A 75 15.12 -26.98 3.83
C THR A 75 13.81 -26.67 3.10
N LEU A 76 13.77 -26.90 1.80
CA LEU A 76 12.59 -26.80 0.94
C LEU A 76 12.20 -28.18 0.45
N LEU A 77 10.97 -28.63 0.75
CA LEU A 77 10.42 -29.95 0.35
C LEU A 77 11.36 -31.12 0.71
N GLY A 78 12.05 -31.02 1.85
CA GLY A 78 12.93 -32.07 2.38
C GLY A 78 14.38 -32.06 1.85
N ARG A 79 14.76 -31.06 1.03
CA ARG A 79 16.12 -30.90 0.51
C ARG A 79 16.65 -29.51 0.87
N ASN A 80 17.97 -29.37 1.10
CA ASN A 80 18.58 -28.06 1.38
C ASN A 80 18.32 -27.11 0.19
N ILE A 81 17.88 -25.88 0.48
CA ILE A 81 17.52 -24.90 -0.57
C ILE A 81 18.73 -24.50 -1.44
N SER A 82 19.93 -24.46 -0.87
CA SER A 82 21.18 -24.17 -1.59
C SER A 82 21.57 -25.24 -2.62
N GLU A 83 21.00 -26.43 -2.54
CA GLU A 83 21.23 -27.51 -3.50
C GLU A 83 20.30 -27.43 -4.74
N TYR A 84 19.31 -26.55 -4.70
CA TYR A 84 18.44 -26.32 -5.84
C TYR A 84 18.97 -25.18 -6.72
N PRO A 85 19.05 -25.35 -8.04
CA PRO A 85 19.19 -24.23 -8.93
C PRO A 85 17.95 -23.34 -8.86
N LEU A 86 18.09 -22.03 -8.99
CA LEU A 86 17.00 -21.03 -8.80
C LEU A 86 15.76 -21.34 -9.63
N TYR A 87 15.92 -21.79 -10.87
CA TYR A 87 14.80 -22.13 -11.75
C TYR A 87 13.96 -23.31 -11.24
N GLU A 88 14.55 -24.24 -10.48
CA GLU A 88 13.81 -25.34 -9.85
C GLU A 88 13.03 -24.85 -8.63
N ILE A 89 13.59 -23.92 -7.87
CA ILE A 89 12.88 -23.25 -6.77
C ILE A 89 11.66 -22.52 -7.35
N GLY A 90 11.83 -21.74 -8.43
CA GLY A 90 10.74 -21.01 -9.08
C GLY A 90 9.59 -21.88 -9.61
N LYS A 91 9.82 -23.18 -9.89
CA LYS A 91 8.74 -24.13 -10.20
C LYS A 91 7.94 -24.55 -8.98
N LYS A 92 8.53 -24.53 -7.79
CA LYS A 92 7.96 -25.01 -6.52
C LYS A 92 7.39 -23.88 -5.67
N VAL A 93 8.01 -22.70 -5.76
CA VAL A 93 7.69 -21.50 -4.99
C VAL A 93 7.36 -20.38 -5.95
N GLY A 94 6.10 -20.05 -6.08
CA GLY A 94 5.63 -18.91 -6.87
C GLY A 94 5.61 -17.65 -6.02
N SER A 95 6.21 -16.58 -6.51
CA SER A 95 6.32 -15.30 -5.80
C SER A 95 5.50 -14.21 -6.45
N ILE A 96 4.74 -13.48 -5.64
CA ILE A 96 4.01 -12.28 -6.02
C ILE A 96 4.62 -11.11 -5.24
N PHE A 97 5.24 -10.15 -5.97
CA PHE A 97 5.96 -9.04 -5.38
C PHE A 97 5.04 -7.87 -5.04
N GLN A 98 5.50 -6.99 -4.15
CA GLN A 98 4.79 -5.79 -3.69
C GLN A 98 4.38 -4.85 -4.85
N ASP A 99 5.25 -4.66 -5.84
CA ASP A 99 4.91 -3.95 -7.09
C ASP A 99 4.77 -4.95 -8.25
N PRO A 100 3.55 -5.26 -8.69
CA PRO A 100 3.33 -6.16 -9.82
C PRO A 100 4.04 -5.74 -11.11
N LYS A 101 4.26 -4.42 -11.30
CA LYS A 101 4.93 -3.90 -12.50
C LYS A 101 6.38 -4.37 -12.63
N SER A 102 7.04 -4.59 -11.50
CA SER A 102 8.42 -5.09 -11.47
C SER A 102 8.54 -6.56 -11.87
N GLN A 103 7.40 -7.27 -11.96
CA GLN A 103 7.32 -8.70 -12.27
C GLN A 103 6.99 -8.96 -13.73
N PHE A 104 6.43 -7.98 -14.46
CA PHE A 104 5.94 -8.17 -15.83
C PHE A 104 7.05 -8.10 -16.87
N PHE A 105 7.07 -9.09 -17.76
CA PHE A 105 7.96 -9.21 -18.90
C PHE A 105 7.25 -8.95 -20.24
N ALA A 106 5.96 -9.29 -20.34
CA ALA A 106 5.16 -9.05 -21.52
C ALA A 106 4.23 -7.83 -21.35
N SER A 107 3.76 -7.29 -22.47
CA SER A 107 2.84 -6.16 -22.49
C SER A 107 1.36 -6.57 -22.62
N ILE A 108 1.10 -7.80 -23.04
CA ILE A 108 -0.25 -8.35 -23.24
C ILE A 108 -0.54 -9.40 -22.16
N THR A 109 -1.79 -9.43 -21.72
CA THR A 109 -2.24 -10.29 -20.60
C THR A 109 -1.93 -11.76 -20.81
N GLU A 110 -2.30 -12.35 -21.94
CA GLU A 110 -2.10 -13.77 -22.20
C GLU A 110 -0.62 -14.13 -22.30
N ASP A 111 0.18 -13.27 -22.94
CA ASP A 111 1.62 -13.48 -23.11
C ASP A 111 2.32 -13.47 -21.76
N GLU A 112 1.92 -12.56 -20.85
CA GLU A 112 2.44 -12.49 -19.50
C GLU A 112 2.09 -13.73 -18.67
N ILE A 113 0.85 -14.20 -18.78
CA ILE A 113 0.40 -15.40 -18.05
C ILE A 113 1.09 -16.66 -18.60
N ALA A 114 1.35 -16.72 -19.90
CA ALA A 114 2.05 -17.80 -20.58
C ALA A 114 3.55 -17.84 -20.25
N PHE A 115 4.17 -16.68 -20.02
CA PHE A 115 5.62 -16.49 -19.97
C PHE A 115 6.36 -17.51 -19.09
N GLY A 116 5.88 -17.72 -17.86
CA GLY A 116 6.49 -18.69 -16.94
C GLY A 116 6.42 -20.12 -17.46
N CYS A 117 5.28 -20.52 -18.01
CA CYS A 117 5.06 -21.86 -18.58
C CYS A 117 5.93 -22.09 -19.83
N GLU A 118 6.07 -21.09 -20.69
CA GLU A 118 6.94 -21.16 -21.88
C GLU A 118 8.41 -21.36 -21.50
N ASN A 119 8.90 -20.59 -20.50
CA ASN A 119 10.26 -20.76 -19.99
C ASN A 119 10.53 -22.14 -19.40
N TYR A 120 9.50 -22.81 -18.90
CA TYR A 120 9.60 -24.19 -18.42
C TYR A 120 9.34 -25.26 -19.48
N GLY A 121 9.13 -24.86 -20.75
CA GLY A 121 8.94 -25.77 -21.87
C GLY A 121 7.62 -26.53 -21.85
N VAL A 122 6.56 -25.94 -21.31
CA VAL A 122 5.21 -26.53 -21.31
C VAL A 122 4.72 -26.64 -22.76
N PRO A 123 4.22 -27.81 -23.23
CA PRO A 123 3.69 -27.97 -24.58
C PRO A 123 2.52 -27.02 -24.87
N TYR A 124 2.39 -26.57 -26.12
CA TYR A 124 1.41 -25.54 -26.52
C TYR A 124 -0.04 -25.86 -26.12
N GLU A 125 -0.50 -27.09 -26.32
CA GLU A 125 -1.87 -27.47 -25.95
C GLU A 125 -2.12 -27.39 -24.44
N GLU A 126 -1.14 -27.75 -23.63
CA GLU A 126 -1.19 -27.63 -22.17
C GLU A 126 -1.05 -26.17 -21.73
N LEU A 127 -0.22 -25.38 -22.43
CA LEU A 127 -0.02 -23.94 -22.20
C LEU A 127 -1.35 -23.18 -22.33
N ASP A 128 -2.07 -23.35 -23.45
CA ASP A 128 -3.36 -22.70 -23.70
C ASP A 128 -4.39 -23.03 -22.61
N ARG A 129 -4.44 -24.32 -22.21
CA ARG A 129 -5.30 -24.78 -21.10
C ARG A 129 -4.96 -24.10 -19.79
N ARG A 130 -3.67 -23.97 -19.43
CA ARG A 130 -3.20 -23.36 -18.18
C ARG A 130 -3.49 -21.85 -18.16
N VAL A 131 -3.18 -21.13 -19.25
CA VAL A 131 -3.48 -19.71 -19.39
C VAL A 131 -4.99 -19.44 -19.25
N SER A 132 -5.82 -20.22 -19.97
CA SER A 132 -7.28 -20.09 -19.90
C SER A 132 -7.82 -20.39 -18.49
N SER A 133 -7.27 -21.38 -17.79
CA SER A 133 -7.64 -21.70 -16.41
C SER A 133 -7.24 -20.60 -15.44
N ALA A 134 -6.01 -20.04 -15.58
CA ALA A 134 -5.52 -18.96 -14.74
C ALA A 134 -6.35 -17.68 -14.89
N ILE A 135 -6.71 -17.31 -16.14
CA ILE A 135 -7.58 -16.15 -16.42
C ILE A 135 -8.96 -16.34 -15.78
N LYS A 136 -9.54 -17.52 -15.92
CA LYS A 136 -10.85 -17.84 -15.33
C LYS A 136 -10.82 -17.75 -13.80
N ARG A 137 -9.74 -18.20 -13.17
CA ARG A 137 -9.58 -18.17 -11.71
C ARG A 137 -9.61 -16.75 -11.14
N ILE A 138 -9.01 -15.80 -11.84
CA ILE A 138 -9.01 -14.38 -11.43
C ILE A 138 -10.29 -13.63 -11.87
N ASN A 139 -11.28 -14.31 -12.46
CA ASN A 139 -12.43 -13.69 -13.13
C ASN A 139 -11.98 -12.64 -14.17
N GLY A 140 -10.93 -12.97 -14.93
CA GLY A 140 -10.18 -12.04 -15.79
C GLY A 140 -10.57 -12.10 -17.27
N ASP A 141 -11.71 -12.68 -17.67
CA ASP A 141 -12.09 -12.81 -19.10
C ASP A 141 -12.13 -11.45 -19.83
N MET A 142 -12.49 -10.37 -19.12
CA MET A 142 -12.49 -9.01 -19.65
C MET A 142 -11.08 -8.42 -19.84
N LEU A 143 -10.04 -9.08 -19.33
CA LEU A 143 -8.65 -8.66 -19.43
C LEU A 143 -7.93 -9.29 -20.64
N ARG A 144 -8.55 -10.28 -21.31
CA ARG A 144 -7.96 -10.95 -22.46
C ARG A 144 -7.61 -9.98 -23.59
N GLY A 145 -6.44 -10.14 -24.17
CA GLY A 145 -5.92 -9.31 -25.28
C GLY A 145 -5.64 -7.86 -24.91
N LYS A 146 -5.72 -7.49 -23.65
CA LYS A 146 -5.47 -6.11 -23.23
C LYS A 146 -4.00 -5.88 -22.88
N GLU A 147 -3.57 -4.63 -23.08
CA GLU A 147 -2.27 -4.14 -22.61
C GLU A 147 -2.30 -3.99 -21.09
N ILE A 148 -1.25 -4.46 -20.41
CA ILE A 148 -1.14 -4.48 -18.95
C ILE A 148 -0.83 -3.10 -18.38
N TYR A 149 0.04 -2.32 -19.04
CA TYR A 149 0.52 -1.06 -18.48
C TYR A 149 -0.57 -0.04 -18.13
N PRO A 150 -1.64 0.16 -18.94
CA PRO A 150 -2.70 1.11 -18.60
C PRO A 150 -3.71 0.60 -17.55
N MET A 151 -3.62 -0.65 -17.14
CA MET A 151 -4.54 -1.25 -16.17
C MET A 151 -4.42 -0.66 -14.76
N SER A 152 -5.49 -0.78 -13.98
CA SER A 152 -5.51 -0.45 -12.55
C SER A 152 -4.57 -1.34 -11.73
N SER A 153 -4.22 -0.91 -10.51
CA SER A 153 -3.39 -1.71 -9.60
C SER A 153 -4.04 -3.07 -9.28
N GLY A 154 -5.35 -3.11 -9.07
CA GLY A 154 -6.08 -4.36 -8.81
C GLY A 154 -6.08 -5.33 -10.00
N GLU A 155 -6.24 -4.83 -11.23
CA GLU A 155 -6.13 -5.66 -12.44
C GLU A 155 -4.72 -6.21 -12.63
N LYS A 156 -3.70 -5.38 -12.42
CA LYS A 156 -2.29 -5.81 -12.46
C LYS A 156 -1.99 -6.88 -11.40
N GLN A 157 -2.50 -6.71 -10.18
CA GLN A 157 -2.33 -7.72 -9.14
C GLN A 157 -2.96 -9.05 -9.52
N LYS A 158 -4.16 -9.04 -10.11
CA LYS A 158 -4.81 -10.25 -10.63
C LYS A 158 -3.97 -10.95 -11.68
N ILE A 159 -3.39 -10.18 -12.63
CA ILE A 159 -2.53 -10.76 -13.68
C ILE A 159 -1.25 -11.36 -13.07
N ALA A 160 -0.59 -10.66 -12.13
CA ALA A 160 0.58 -11.19 -11.43
C ALA A 160 0.29 -12.52 -10.72
N VAL A 161 -0.86 -12.63 -10.06
CA VAL A 161 -1.28 -13.90 -9.46
C VAL A 161 -1.60 -14.96 -10.53
N ALA A 162 -2.24 -14.58 -11.64
CA ALA A 162 -2.55 -15.51 -12.73
C ALA A 162 -1.29 -16.05 -13.40
N SER A 163 -0.26 -15.23 -13.63
CA SER A 163 1.00 -15.66 -14.23
C SER A 163 1.74 -16.67 -13.35
N VAL A 164 1.76 -16.46 -12.04
CA VAL A 164 2.30 -17.44 -11.09
C VAL A 164 1.44 -18.70 -11.04
N ASN A 165 0.11 -18.55 -11.01
CA ASN A 165 -0.81 -19.67 -10.94
C ASN A 165 -0.78 -20.58 -12.18
N ALA A 166 -0.48 -20.05 -13.38
CA ALA A 166 -0.34 -20.85 -14.59
C ALA A 166 0.79 -21.89 -14.49
N VAL A 167 1.84 -21.59 -13.70
CA VAL A 167 2.95 -22.52 -13.41
C VAL A 167 2.53 -23.61 -12.42
N ASP A 168 1.53 -23.32 -11.56
CA ASP A 168 0.97 -24.25 -10.54
C ASP A 168 2.01 -24.67 -9.47
N PRO A 169 2.61 -23.71 -8.72
CA PRO A 169 3.59 -24.02 -7.68
C PRO A 169 2.93 -24.65 -6.43
N GLU A 170 3.70 -25.45 -5.68
CA GLU A 170 3.25 -26.05 -4.41
C GLU A 170 3.10 -24.98 -3.30
N ILE A 171 3.92 -23.92 -3.36
CA ILE A 171 4.02 -22.85 -2.34
C ILE A 171 3.85 -21.48 -3.02
N TYR A 172 3.00 -20.64 -2.46
CA TYR A 172 2.83 -19.26 -2.87
C TYR A 172 3.40 -18.30 -1.82
N VAL A 173 4.19 -17.34 -2.27
CA VAL A 173 4.77 -16.29 -1.42
C VAL A 173 4.26 -14.94 -1.92
N PHE A 174 3.61 -14.20 -1.03
CA PHE A 174 3.11 -12.85 -1.30
C PHE A 174 3.87 -11.85 -0.43
N ASP A 175 4.45 -10.82 -1.05
CA ASP A 175 5.13 -9.74 -0.34
C ASP A 175 4.31 -8.46 -0.47
N GLU A 176 3.66 -8.03 0.62
CA GLU A 176 2.78 -6.87 0.75
C GLU A 176 1.77 -6.70 -0.42
N PRO A 177 1.00 -7.75 -0.76
CA PRO A 177 0.19 -7.75 -1.97
C PRO A 177 -0.99 -6.78 -1.94
N SER A 178 -1.37 -6.24 -0.77
CA SER A 178 -2.47 -5.29 -0.62
C SER A 178 -2.04 -3.82 -0.66
N ALA A 179 -0.75 -3.50 -0.75
CA ALA A 179 -0.20 -2.17 -0.51
C ALA A 179 -0.85 -1.05 -1.35
N ASN A 180 -1.16 -1.32 -2.62
CA ASN A 180 -1.71 -0.34 -3.58
C ASN A 180 -3.15 -0.67 -4.00
N LEU A 181 -3.85 -1.49 -3.21
CA LEU A 181 -5.19 -1.95 -3.53
C LEU A 181 -6.26 -1.19 -2.73
N ASP A 182 -7.37 -0.88 -3.40
CA ASP A 182 -8.60 -0.49 -2.74
C ASP A 182 -9.25 -1.68 -2.01
N MET A 183 -10.21 -1.40 -1.12
CA MET A 183 -10.82 -2.44 -0.29
C MET A 183 -11.54 -3.51 -1.12
N TYR A 184 -12.14 -3.15 -2.25
CA TYR A 184 -12.78 -4.10 -3.16
C TYR A 184 -11.74 -5.06 -3.79
N SER A 185 -10.61 -4.53 -4.25
CA SER A 185 -9.52 -5.34 -4.80
C SER A 185 -8.85 -6.21 -3.73
N VAL A 186 -8.78 -5.74 -2.48
CA VAL A 186 -8.31 -6.54 -1.33
C VAL A 186 -9.24 -7.72 -1.06
N GLU A 187 -10.58 -7.51 -1.13
CA GLU A 187 -11.53 -8.61 -0.95
C GLU A 187 -11.45 -9.63 -2.10
N ALA A 188 -11.26 -9.16 -3.34
CA ALA A 188 -11.00 -10.05 -4.47
C ALA A 188 -9.71 -10.87 -4.30
N LEU A 189 -8.65 -10.25 -3.78
CA LEU A 189 -7.38 -10.92 -3.46
C LEU A 189 -7.57 -11.96 -2.34
N LYS A 190 -8.32 -11.62 -1.27
CA LYS A 190 -8.69 -12.54 -0.19
C LYS A 190 -9.38 -13.78 -0.73
N ASN A 191 -10.38 -13.61 -1.59
CA ASN A 191 -11.13 -14.71 -2.19
C ASN A 191 -10.24 -15.61 -3.06
N LEU A 192 -9.31 -15.02 -3.80
CA LEU A 192 -8.35 -15.74 -4.61
C LEU A 192 -7.40 -16.58 -3.75
N MET A 193 -6.82 -15.99 -2.69
CA MET A 193 -5.98 -16.73 -1.73
C MET A 193 -6.77 -17.84 -1.04
N GLY A 194 -8.04 -17.61 -0.70
CA GLY A 194 -8.94 -18.61 -0.13
C GLY A 194 -9.15 -19.79 -1.07
N GLY A 195 -9.26 -19.55 -2.37
CA GLY A 195 -9.31 -20.59 -3.40
C GLY A 195 -8.03 -21.43 -3.44
N LEU A 196 -6.86 -20.80 -3.46
CA LEU A 196 -5.56 -21.49 -3.43
C LEU A 196 -5.41 -22.35 -2.17
N LYS A 197 -5.80 -21.81 -1.00
CA LYS A 197 -5.79 -22.58 0.26
C LYS A 197 -6.71 -23.81 0.19
N ALA A 198 -7.91 -23.65 -0.36
CA ALA A 198 -8.88 -24.73 -0.49
C ALA A 198 -8.40 -25.85 -1.43
N GLU A 199 -7.53 -25.55 -2.38
CA GLU A 199 -6.86 -26.52 -3.27
C GLU A 199 -5.65 -27.19 -2.63
N GLY A 200 -5.28 -26.77 -1.41
CA GLY A 200 -4.21 -27.41 -0.63
C GLY A 200 -2.83 -26.79 -0.82
N HIS A 201 -2.73 -25.65 -1.52
CA HIS A 201 -1.46 -24.93 -1.63
C HIS A 201 -1.02 -24.33 -0.29
N THR A 202 0.29 -24.33 -0.07
CA THR A 202 0.90 -23.63 1.07
C THR A 202 1.06 -22.14 0.71
N ILE A 203 0.68 -21.25 1.62
CA ILE A 203 0.66 -19.82 1.36
C ILE A 203 1.42 -19.08 2.47
N ILE A 204 2.37 -18.23 2.08
CA ILE A 204 3.11 -17.35 2.98
C ILE A 204 2.86 -15.91 2.53
N VAL A 205 2.39 -15.07 3.44
CA VAL A 205 2.07 -13.67 3.15
C VAL A 205 2.84 -12.78 4.11
N ALA A 206 3.73 -11.92 3.61
CA ALA A 206 4.26 -10.79 4.37
C ALA A 206 3.28 -9.62 4.21
N GLU A 207 2.71 -9.09 5.30
CA GLU A 207 1.64 -8.11 5.20
C GLU A 207 1.56 -7.19 6.42
N HIS A 208 1.15 -5.93 6.15
CA HIS A 208 0.81 -4.95 7.18
C HIS A 208 -0.68 -4.92 7.47
N ARG A 209 -1.55 -4.98 6.46
CA ARG A 209 -3.02 -4.99 6.61
C ARG A 209 -3.49 -6.38 6.97
N LEU A 210 -3.88 -6.62 8.24
CA LEU A 210 -4.18 -7.96 8.74
C LEU A 210 -5.65 -8.35 8.62
N TYR A 211 -6.57 -7.39 8.62
CA TYR A 211 -8.02 -7.62 8.74
C TYR A 211 -8.58 -8.62 7.73
N TYR A 212 -8.12 -8.61 6.49
CA TYR A 212 -8.63 -9.47 5.43
C TYR A 212 -8.06 -10.90 5.46
N LEU A 213 -6.97 -11.12 6.22
CA LEU A 213 -6.28 -12.41 6.34
C LEU A 213 -6.75 -13.22 7.56
N THR A 214 -7.45 -12.61 8.51
CA THR A 214 -7.81 -13.25 9.78
C THR A 214 -8.76 -14.45 9.64
N ASP A 215 -9.51 -14.55 8.52
CA ASP A 215 -10.37 -15.70 8.22
C ASP A 215 -9.65 -16.79 7.40
N LEU A 216 -8.49 -16.47 6.85
CA LEU A 216 -7.71 -17.36 6.00
C LEU A 216 -6.52 -17.98 6.72
N ALA A 217 -5.80 -17.20 7.52
CA ALA A 217 -4.53 -17.61 8.11
C ALA A 217 -4.72 -18.64 9.22
N ASP A 218 -3.86 -19.65 9.20
CA ASP A 218 -3.73 -20.63 10.27
C ASP A 218 -2.86 -20.06 11.41
N ARG A 219 -1.80 -19.29 11.05
CA ARG A 219 -0.83 -18.70 11.96
C ARG A 219 -0.39 -17.31 11.54
N PHE A 220 -0.13 -16.45 12.52
CA PHE A 220 0.48 -15.13 12.36
C PHE A 220 1.79 -15.08 13.14
N LEU A 221 2.88 -14.70 12.48
CA LEU A 221 4.19 -14.49 13.10
C LEU A 221 4.48 -12.99 13.18
N TYR A 222 4.65 -12.50 14.40
CA TYR A 222 5.10 -11.14 14.63
C TYR A 222 6.62 -11.08 14.63
N MET A 223 7.16 -10.27 13.71
CA MET A 223 8.59 -10.04 13.57
C MET A 223 8.99 -8.66 14.06
N GLU A 224 10.08 -8.61 14.80
CA GLU A 224 10.70 -7.37 15.26
C GLU A 224 12.22 -7.52 15.26
N ASN A 225 12.94 -6.52 14.72
CA ASN A 225 14.40 -6.50 14.66
C ASN A 225 15.00 -7.83 14.15
N GLY A 226 14.51 -8.32 13.03
CA GLY A 226 15.02 -9.52 12.37
C GLY A 226 14.68 -10.86 13.04
N SER A 227 13.87 -10.88 14.10
CA SER A 227 13.55 -12.09 14.85
C SER A 227 12.04 -12.29 14.97
N ILE A 228 11.57 -13.53 15.03
CA ILE A 228 10.19 -13.88 15.41
C ILE A 228 10.06 -13.67 16.93
N LYS A 229 9.12 -12.83 17.35
CA LYS A 229 8.91 -12.50 18.76
C LYS A 229 7.67 -13.18 19.34
N GLU A 230 6.59 -13.21 18.59
CA GLU A 230 5.33 -13.83 19.01
C GLU A 230 4.70 -14.57 17.83
N GLU A 231 3.89 -15.55 18.16
CA GLU A 231 3.09 -16.33 17.24
C GLU A 231 1.65 -16.35 17.74
N TRP A 232 0.70 -16.15 16.83
CA TRP A 232 -0.73 -16.09 17.16
C TRP A 232 -1.58 -16.88 16.18
N THR A 233 -2.66 -17.45 16.70
CA THR A 233 -3.84 -17.81 15.90
C THR A 233 -4.66 -16.56 15.56
N ALA A 234 -5.58 -16.65 14.61
CA ALA A 234 -6.49 -15.55 14.29
C ALA A 234 -7.33 -15.09 15.50
N GLY A 235 -7.73 -16.02 16.39
CA GLY A 235 -8.48 -15.71 17.61
C GLY A 235 -7.64 -14.92 18.60
N GLU A 236 -6.40 -15.31 18.83
CA GLU A 236 -5.47 -14.61 19.71
C GLU A 236 -5.15 -13.22 19.16
N LEU A 237 -4.88 -13.10 17.85
CA LEU A 237 -4.62 -11.82 17.20
C LEU A 237 -5.78 -10.83 17.38
N ARG A 238 -7.03 -11.27 17.17
CA ARG A 238 -8.23 -10.45 17.38
C ARG A 238 -8.44 -10.06 18.85
N SER A 239 -7.91 -10.84 19.79
CA SER A 239 -8.03 -10.59 21.24
C SER A 239 -6.94 -9.69 21.82
N ILE A 240 -5.94 -9.33 21.03
CA ILE A 240 -4.88 -8.39 21.44
C ILE A 240 -5.52 -7.04 21.81
N SER A 241 -5.21 -6.55 23.02
CA SER A 241 -5.71 -5.23 23.45
C SER A 241 -5.19 -4.12 22.55
N GLU A 242 -5.97 -3.05 22.38
CA GLU A 242 -5.58 -1.89 21.59
C GLU A 242 -4.25 -1.28 22.07
N GLU A 243 -4.04 -1.24 23.40
CA GLU A 243 -2.79 -0.77 23.99
C GLU A 243 -1.59 -1.62 23.54
N LYS A 244 -1.70 -2.96 23.61
CA LYS A 244 -0.63 -3.85 23.13
C LYS A 244 -0.44 -3.70 21.61
N ARG A 245 -1.53 -3.64 20.83
CA ARG A 245 -1.49 -3.48 19.38
C ARG A 245 -0.71 -2.24 18.97
N ARG A 246 -1.00 -1.10 19.63
CA ARG A 246 -0.29 0.17 19.40
C ARG A 246 1.17 0.10 19.82
N ALA A 247 1.46 -0.52 20.97
CA ALA A 247 2.84 -0.66 21.47
C ALA A 247 3.74 -1.45 20.51
N ILE A 248 3.26 -2.60 20.01
CA ILE A 248 4.01 -3.43 19.05
C ILE A 248 3.93 -2.88 17.61
N GLY A 249 2.96 -2.01 17.32
CA GLY A 249 2.87 -1.28 16.04
C GLY A 249 2.34 -2.11 14.89
N ILE A 250 1.32 -2.95 15.12
CA ILE A 250 0.61 -3.71 14.07
C ILE A 250 -0.74 -3.09 13.72
N ARG A 251 -1.17 -3.28 12.48
CA ARG A 251 -2.46 -2.83 11.94
C ARG A 251 -3.62 -3.62 12.55
N ALA A 252 -4.83 -3.07 12.48
CA ALA A 252 -6.02 -3.71 13.04
C ALA A 252 -6.30 -5.07 12.38
N ALA A 253 -6.61 -6.06 13.23
CA ALA A 253 -7.07 -7.38 12.80
C ALA A 253 -8.58 -7.40 12.50
N ASP A 254 -9.32 -6.41 13.03
CA ASP A 254 -10.74 -6.19 12.80
C ASP A 254 -11.00 -4.68 12.66
N LEU A 255 -11.53 -4.28 11.51
CA LEU A 255 -11.82 -2.87 11.20
C LEU A 255 -13.08 -2.34 11.90
N HIS A 256 -13.97 -3.21 12.39
CA HIS A 256 -15.19 -2.80 13.08
C HIS A 256 -14.96 -2.39 14.55
N HIS A 257 -13.82 -2.74 15.12
CA HIS A 257 -13.46 -2.51 16.52
C HIS A 257 -12.24 -1.61 16.69
N ILE A 258 -12.09 -0.58 15.83
CA ILE A 258 -11.01 0.40 15.95
C ILE A 258 -11.44 1.51 16.92
N GLU A 259 -10.63 1.75 17.95
CA GLU A 259 -10.79 2.93 18.81
C GLU A 259 -10.31 4.18 18.07
N VAL A 260 -11.21 5.14 17.89
CA VAL A 260 -10.94 6.39 17.19
C VAL A 260 -11.19 7.60 18.08
N ASP A 261 -10.30 8.57 17.96
CA ASP A 261 -10.48 9.91 18.54
C ASP A 261 -10.62 10.90 17.39
N ILE A 262 -11.86 11.24 17.07
CA ILE A 262 -12.21 12.12 15.94
C ILE A 262 -12.45 13.52 16.50
N SER A 263 -11.63 14.48 16.05
CA SER A 263 -11.86 15.90 16.36
C SER A 263 -13.19 16.37 15.76
N PRO A 264 -14.02 17.11 16.52
CA PRO A 264 -15.30 17.59 16.04
C PRO A 264 -15.12 18.56 14.87
N VAL A 265 -16.03 18.47 13.90
CA VAL A 265 -16.08 19.37 12.75
C VAL A 265 -16.43 20.79 13.24
N LYS A 266 -15.66 21.80 12.80
CA LYS A 266 -15.92 23.22 13.06
C LYS A 266 -16.25 23.90 11.74
N GLU A 267 -17.50 24.31 11.54
CA GLU A 267 -17.92 25.07 10.34
C GLU A 267 -17.67 26.58 10.54
N LYS A 268 -16.42 26.95 10.79
CA LYS A 268 -15.99 28.34 10.90
C LYS A 268 -14.85 28.54 9.92
N ASP A 269 -14.78 29.74 9.34
CA ASP A 269 -13.68 30.15 8.46
C ASP A 269 -13.54 29.24 7.22
N MET A 270 -14.49 29.35 6.30
CA MET A 270 -14.48 28.61 5.04
C MET A 270 -13.23 28.93 4.23
N THR A 271 -12.37 27.91 4.06
CA THR A 271 -11.09 28.03 3.34
C THR A 271 -11.26 27.81 1.84
N MET A 272 -12.13 26.87 1.46
CA MET A 272 -12.32 26.49 0.07
C MET A 272 -13.78 26.16 -0.23
N GLU A 273 -14.24 26.59 -1.42
CA GLU A 273 -15.54 26.24 -1.97
C GLU A 273 -15.38 25.85 -3.43
N VAL A 274 -15.99 24.76 -3.82
CA VAL A 274 -16.10 24.28 -5.20
C VAL A 274 -17.55 24.38 -5.61
N LYS A 275 -17.83 25.00 -6.79
CA LYS A 275 -19.19 25.17 -7.32
C LYS A 275 -19.28 24.66 -8.75
N ASP A 276 -20.23 23.76 -8.98
CA ASP A 276 -20.66 23.25 -10.28
C ASP A 276 -19.48 22.85 -11.18
N LEU A 277 -18.49 22.19 -10.56
CA LEU A 277 -17.25 21.86 -11.24
C LEU A 277 -17.46 20.72 -12.21
N ALA A 278 -17.06 20.91 -13.48
CA ALA A 278 -17.07 19.88 -14.49
C ALA A 278 -15.71 19.74 -15.18
N PHE A 279 -15.39 18.50 -15.54
CA PHE A 279 -14.15 18.20 -16.25
C PHE A 279 -14.29 17.02 -17.22
N SER A 280 -13.59 17.09 -18.36
CA SER A 280 -13.46 16.00 -19.32
C SER A 280 -12.08 15.97 -19.95
N TYR A 281 -11.52 14.80 -20.16
CA TYR A 281 -10.35 14.59 -21.00
C TYR A 281 -10.78 14.47 -22.47
N ARG A 282 -10.51 15.50 -23.27
CA ARG A 282 -11.01 15.60 -24.66
C ARG A 282 -12.55 15.46 -24.71
N LYS A 283 -13.06 14.30 -25.15
CA LYS A 283 -14.49 13.97 -25.27
C LYS A 283 -15.00 13.00 -24.19
N HIS A 284 -14.12 12.53 -23.30
CA HIS A 284 -14.48 11.60 -22.23
C HIS A 284 -14.78 12.39 -20.94
N PRO A 285 -16.03 12.48 -20.52
CA PRO A 285 -16.41 13.12 -19.26
C PRO A 285 -15.74 12.36 -18.09
N VAL A 286 -15.34 13.09 -17.07
CA VAL A 286 -14.81 12.54 -15.81
C VAL A 286 -15.80 12.80 -14.69
N PHE A 287 -16.26 14.06 -14.56
CA PHE A 287 -17.30 14.44 -13.63
C PHE A 287 -17.95 15.76 -14.06
N HIS A 288 -19.16 16.01 -13.54
CA HIS A 288 -19.93 17.24 -13.72
C HIS A 288 -20.65 17.63 -12.42
N ASP A 289 -21.03 18.91 -12.28
CA ASP A 289 -21.82 19.46 -11.18
C ASP A 289 -21.27 19.20 -9.75
N ILE A 290 -19.97 18.99 -9.62
CA ILE A 290 -19.34 18.71 -8.33
C ILE A 290 -19.29 20.00 -7.51
N SER A 291 -19.95 20.00 -6.34
CA SER A 291 -20.00 21.13 -5.42
C SER A 291 -19.78 20.68 -3.98
N PHE A 292 -18.86 21.34 -3.25
CA PHE A 292 -18.61 21.10 -1.83
C PHE A 292 -17.88 22.27 -1.18
N GLN A 293 -17.84 22.28 0.16
CA GLN A 293 -17.15 23.25 0.97
C GLN A 293 -16.18 22.57 1.94
N ALA A 294 -15.08 23.28 2.26
CA ALA A 294 -14.09 22.85 3.23
C ALA A 294 -13.68 24.02 4.12
N TYR A 295 -13.42 23.75 5.38
CA TYR A 295 -13.20 24.73 6.43
C TYR A 295 -11.80 24.59 7.04
N ALA A 296 -11.33 25.66 7.70
CA ALA A 296 -10.06 25.64 8.40
C ALA A 296 -10.04 24.55 9.48
N GLY A 297 -9.04 23.69 9.44
CA GLY A 297 -8.91 22.55 10.34
C GLY A 297 -9.66 21.27 9.90
N ASP A 298 -10.29 21.28 8.73
CA ASP A 298 -10.87 20.05 8.17
C ASP A 298 -9.77 19.07 7.73
N LEU A 299 -9.99 17.81 8.08
CA LEU A 299 -9.26 16.62 7.60
C LEU A 299 -10.27 15.77 6.82
N ILE A 300 -10.29 15.93 5.50
CA ILE A 300 -11.34 15.37 4.63
C ILE A 300 -10.82 14.13 3.91
N ALA A 301 -11.40 12.96 4.18
CA ALA A 301 -11.18 11.79 3.35
C ALA A 301 -11.95 11.90 2.04
N ILE A 302 -11.29 11.86 0.89
CA ILE A 302 -11.89 11.77 -0.43
C ILE A 302 -11.99 10.29 -0.82
N VAL A 303 -13.20 9.78 -0.90
CA VAL A 303 -13.49 8.36 -1.17
C VAL A 303 -14.40 8.18 -2.37
N GLY A 304 -14.39 6.99 -2.96
CA GLY A 304 -15.15 6.63 -4.16
C GLY A 304 -14.37 5.64 -5.02
N HIS A 305 -15.01 5.02 -6.00
CA HIS A 305 -14.36 3.98 -6.81
C HIS A 305 -13.18 4.51 -7.64
N ASN A 306 -12.32 3.59 -8.08
CA ASN A 306 -11.17 3.94 -8.91
C ASN A 306 -11.63 4.44 -10.29
N GLY A 307 -10.99 5.54 -10.75
CA GLY A 307 -11.35 6.18 -12.02
C GLY A 307 -12.45 7.24 -11.93
N ILE A 308 -13.17 7.40 -10.79
CA ILE A 308 -14.25 8.38 -10.63
C ILE A 308 -13.77 9.84 -10.73
N GLY A 309 -12.47 10.11 -10.69
CA GLY A 309 -11.94 11.46 -10.86
C GLY A 309 -11.34 12.10 -9.59
N LYS A 310 -11.09 11.36 -8.52
CA LYS A 310 -10.48 11.89 -7.27
C LYS A 310 -9.18 12.62 -7.51
N THR A 311 -8.21 11.99 -8.17
CA THR A 311 -6.91 12.61 -8.54
C THR A 311 -7.09 13.75 -9.54
N THR A 312 -8.08 13.66 -10.46
CA THR A 312 -8.40 14.75 -11.39
C THR A 312 -8.92 15.99 -10.65
N LEU A 313 -9.80 15.81 -9.65
CA LEU A 313 -10.23 16.90 -8.78
C LEU A 313 -9.03 17.57 -8.10
N SER A 314 -8.14 16.77 -7.51
CA SER A 314 -6.92 17.27 -6.84
C SER A 314 -6.04 18.08 -7.78
N ASN A 315 -5.82 17.62 -9.01
CA ASN A 315 -5.07 18.34 -10.05
C ASN A 315 -5.73 19.68 -10.42
N ILE A 316 -7.05 19.76 -10.42
CA ILE A 316 -7.77 21.01 -10.68
C ILE A 316 -7.61 21.97 -9.48
N LEU A 317 -7.78 21.48 -8.27
CA LEU A 317 -7.65 22.28 -7.05
C LEU A 317 -6.26 22.90 -6.92
N CYS A 318 -5.21 22.16 -7.24
CA CYS A 318 -3.82 22.68 -7.21
C CYS A 318 -3.43 23.50 -8.46
N GLY A 319 -4.31 23.57 -9.47
CA GLY A 319 -4.06 24.32 -10.69
C GLY A 319 -3.18 23.61 -11.72
N MET A 320 -2.98 22.30 -11.61
CA MET A 320 -2.32 21.48 -12.64
C MET A 320 -3.24 21.29 -13.86
N GLN A 321 -4.53 21.09 -13.62
CA GLN A 321 -5.56 21.02 -14.66
C GLN A 321 -6.51 22.22 -14.60
N LYS A 322 -7.12 22.57 -15.74
CA LYS A 322 -8.13 23.62 -15.82
C LYS A 322 -9.51 22.97 -15.92
N GLU A 323 -10.43 23.41 -15.08
CA GLU A 323 -11.84 23.06 -15.18
C GLU A 323 -12.44 23.40 -16.55
N LYS A 324 -13.44 22.65 -16.96
CA LYS A 324 -14.27 23.00 -18.15
C LYS A 324 -15.33 24.00 -17.76
N GLU A 325 -16.04 23.74 -16.65
CA GLU A 325 -17.08 24.56 -16.11
C GLU A 325 -16.93 24.67 -14.59
N GLY A 326 -17.65 25.60 -13.98
CA GLY A 326 -17.64 25.80 -12.53
C GLY A 326 -16.60 26.75 -12.01
N GLN A 327 -16.37 26.71 -10.70
CA GLN A 327 -15.50 27.62 -10.00
C GLN A 327 -14.78 26.96 -8.82
N VAL A 328 -13.52 27.35 -8.61
CA VAL A 328 -12.79 27.07 -7.38
C VAL A 328 -12.54 28.40 -6.67
N ILE A 329 -12.96 28.47 -5.42
CA ILE A 329 -12.95 29.67 -4.58
C ILE A 329 -12.09 29.34 -3.36
N TYR A 330 -11.10 30.20 -3.07
CA TYR A 330 -10.29 30.15 -1.87
C TYR A 330 -10.49 31.44 -1.07
N ASN A 331 -10.78 31.32 0.22
CA ASN A 331 -11.01 32.45 1.12
C ASN A 331 -12.02 33.47 0.52
N GLY A 332 -13.14 32.95 -0.01
CA GLY A 332 -14.20 33.76 -0.61
C GLY A 332 -13.88 34.36 -1.99
N THR A 333 -12.70 34.12 -2.55
CA THR A 333 -12.27 34.70 -3.84
C THR A 333 -12.13 33.62 -4.90
N LYS A 334 -12.77 33.80 -6.06
CA LYS A 334 -12.56 32.91 -7.23
C LYS A 334 -11.13 32.97 -7.71
N VAL A 335 -10.46 31.82 -7.80
CA VAL A 335 -9.04 31.72 -8.14
C VAL A 335 -8.84 31.04 -9.48
N SER A 336 -8.18 31.71 -10.42
CA SER A 336 -7.81 31.13 -11.72
C SER A 336 -6.74 30.05 -11.58
N LYS A 337 -6.72 29.07 -12.51
CA LYS A 337 -5.80 27.95 -12.54
C LYS A 337 -4.35 28.31 -12.13
N GLY A 338 -3.74 29.29 -12.79
CA GLY A 338 -2.32 29.62 -12.59
C GLY A 338 -1.98 30.21 -11.20
N LYS A 339 -3.00 30.67 -10.44
CA LYS A 339 -2.83 31.20 -9.08
C LYS A 339 -3.13 30.18 -7.99
N ARG A 340 -3.76 29.04 -8.30
CA ARG A 340 -4.17 28.03 -7.31
C ARG A 340 -2.99 27.41 -6.57
N LYS A 341 -1.82 27.30 -7.20
CA LYS A 341 -0.57 26.85 -6.57
C LYS A 341 -0.15 27.64 -5.32
N ASN A 342 -0.67 28.87 -5.16
CA ASN A 342 -0.41 29.68 -3.98
C ASN A 342 -1.37 29.37 -2.82
N PHE A 343 -2.40 28.57 -3.05
CA PHE A 343 -3.44 28.22 -2.09
C PHE A 343 -3.46 26.72 -1.76
N ALA A 344 -3.06 25.88 -2.69
CA ALA A 344 -3.11 24.43 -2.52
C ALA A 344 -1.81 23.76 -3.01
N TYR A 345 -1.30 22.84 -2.22
CA TYR A 345 -0.17 21.99 -2.56
C TYR A 345 -0.63 20.53 -2.64
N PHE A 346 -0.09 19.77 -3.62
CA PHE A 346 -0.45 18.38 -3.86
C PHE A 346 0.74 17.44 -3.63
N VAL A 347 0.61 16.52 -2.69
CA VAL A 347 1.54 15.41 -2.49
C VAL A 347 1.05 14.22 -3.26
N MET A 348 1.81 13.81 -4.27
CA MET A 348 1.46 12.72 -5.18
C MET A 348 1.69 11.36 -4.53
N GLN A 349 0.93 10.33 -4.95
CA GLN A 349 1.13 8.94 -4.54
C GLN A 349 2.58 8.47 -4.84
N ASN A 350 3.07 8.74 -6.06
CA ASN A 350 4.47 8.48 -6.40
C ASN A 350 5.33 9.71 -6.10
N THR A 351 5.97 9.71 -4.95
CA THR A 351 6.84 10.82 -4.49
C THR A 351 8.10 10.96 -5.33
N ASP A 352 8.57 9.93 -6.04
CA ASP A 352 9.73 10.02 -6.96
C ASP A 352 9.49 11.03 -8.09
N CYS A 353 8.23 11.24 -8.48
CA CYS A 353 7.86 12.24 -9.50
C CYS A 353 7.85 13.67 -8.99
N GLN A 354 8.09 13.90 -7.70
CA GLN A 354 7.92 15.18 -7.04
C GLN A 354 9.20 15.70 -6.34
N LEU A 355 10.19 14.84 -6.14
CA LEU A 355 11.45 15.15 -5.46
C LEU A 355 12.56 15.35 -6.50
N PHE A 356 13.13 16.55 -6.58
CA PHE A 356 14.06 16.97 -7.63
C PHE A 356 15.39 17.50 -7.09
N GLY A 357 15.54 17.69 -5.76
CA GLY A 357 16.76 18.17 -5.14
C GLY A 357 17.89 17.16 -5.22
N ASP A 358 19.15 17.63 -5.29
CA ASP A 358 20.34 16.76 -5.23
C ASP A 358 20.57 16.23 -3.80
N SER A 359 19.90 16.83 -2.81
CA SER A 359 19.88 16.36 -1.42
C SER A 359 18.52 16.59 -0.77
N VAL A 360 18.27 15.91 0.36
CA VAL A 360 17.07 16.11 1.19
C VAL A 360 16.95 17.58 1.64
N GLU A 361 18.05 18.22 1.98
CA GLU A 361 18.05 19.63 2.35
C GLU A 361 17.75 20.54 1.16
N GLU A 362 18.31 20.25 0.00
CA GLU A 362 18.12 21.04 -1.20
C GLU A 362 16.67 20.99 -1.69
N GLU A 363 15.96 19.90 -1.45
CA GLU A 363 14.53 19.79 -1.75
C GLU A 363 13.71 20.85 -1.02
N LEU A 364 14.08 21.22 0.23
CA LEU A 364 13.45 22.32 0.96
C LEU A 364 13.86 23.68 0.37
N LEU A 365 15.11 23.85 -0.08
CA LEU A 365 15.60 25.07 -0.68
C LEU A 365 14.92 25.41 -2.01
N LEU A 366 14.65 24.42 -2.85
CA LEU A 366 13.95 24.60 -4.13
C LEU A 366 12.56 25.21 -3.94
N ASN A 367 11.91 24.93 -2.82
CA ASN A 367 10.53 25.31 -2.53
C ASN A 367 10.39 26.47 -1.53
N GLY A 368 11.48 26.91 -0.88
CA GLY A 368 11.45 27.92 0.18
C GLY A 368 12.34 29.11 -0.09
N LYS A 369 11.78 30.34 -0.13
CA LYS A 369 12.54 31.56 -0.26
C LYS A 369 12.87 32.15 1.11
N GLY A 370 14.17 32.42 1.38
CA GLY A 370 14.61 33.24 2.53
C GLY A 370 14.68 32.51 3.87
N SER A 371 14.76 31.21 3.88
CA SER A 371 14.88 30.38 5.08
C SER A 371 16.30 30.36 5.66
N THR A 372 16.42 30.28 7.00
CA THR A 372 17.68 30.01 7.66
C THR A 372 18.01 28.52 7.67
N GLN A 373 19.31 28.16 7.81
CA GLN A 373 19.74 26.78 7.99
C GLN A 373 19.06 26.13 9.20
N GLU A 374 18.96 26.86 10.31
CA GLU A 374 18.35 26.37 11.56
C GLU A 374 16.87 25.95 11.36
N GLN A 375 16.09 26.75 10.63
CA GLN A 375 14.68 26.43 10.33
C GLN A 375 14.55 25.15 9.52
N ARG A 376 15.43 24.92 8.53
CA ARG A 376 15.44 23.67 7.74
C ARG A 376 15.86 22.48 8.58
N ASP A 377 16.92 22.64 9.38
CA ASP A 377 17.40 21.58 10.28
C ASP A 377 16.32 21.16 11.29
N ASP A 378 15.58 22.12 11.85
CA ASP A 378 14.49 21.86 12.80
C ASP A 378 13.32 21.14 12.12
N LEU A 379 12.96 21.55 10.90
CA LEU A 379 11.95 20.83 10.14
C LEU A 379 12.38 19.39 9.81
N LEU A 380 13.62 19.20 9.36
CA LEU A 380 14.13 17.86 9.08
C LEU A 380 14.19 16.97 10.34
N LYS A 381 14.50 17.54 11.52
CA LYS A 381 14.41 16.82 12.81
C LYS A 381 12.97 16.42 13.12
N LEU A 382 12.00 17.33 12.93
CA LEU A 382 10.58 17.08 13.14
C LEU A 382 10.08 15.87 12.32
N TYR A 383 10.55 15.76 11.07
CA TYR A 383 10.19 14.65 10.16
C TYR A 383 11.11 13.43 10.28
N GLY A 384 12.13 13.47 11.19
CA GLY A 384 13.10 12.39 11.37
C GLY A 384 13.95 12.13 10.13
N LEU A 385 14.34 13.21 9.44
CA LEU A 385 15.13 13.17 8.19
C LEU A 385 16.49 13.86 8.32
N PHE A 386 16.80 14.44 9.48
CA PHE A 386 18.01 15.24 9.69
C PHE A 386 19.31 14.47 9.42
N GLU A 387 19.38 13.20 9.80
CA GLU A 387 20.56 12.35 9.58
C GLU A 387 20.81 12.04 8.09
N TRP A 388 19.79 12.18 7.25
CA TRP A 388 19.86 11.95 5.80
C TRP A 388 19.89 13.25 4.98
N LYS A 389 20.09 14.43 5.61
CA LYS A 389 19.96 15.72 4.95
C LYS A 389 20.85 15.90 3.71
N GLU A 390 22.03 15.29 3.72
CA GLU A 390 23.02 15.31 2.64
C GLU A 390 22.77 14.23 1.56
N ARG A 391 21.86 13.26 1.82
CA ARG A 391 21.61 12.16 0.88
C ARG A 391 20.68 12.60 -0.25
N HIS A 392 20.91 12.04 -1.45
CA HIS A 392 20.01 12.23 -2.58
C HIS A 392 18.65 11.58 -2.29
N PRO A 393 17.49 12.25 -2.55
CA PRO A 393 16.16 11.72 -2.27
C PRO A 393 15.88 10.34 -2.87
N ALA A 394 16.43 10.02 -4.05
CA ALA A 394 16.29 8.71 -4.68
C ALA A 394 16.80 7.54 -3.84
N THR A 395 17.78 7.78 -2.93
CA THR A 395 18.37 6.75 -2.06
C THR A 395 17.57 6.48 -0.80
N LEU A 396 16.55 7.28 -0.53
CA LEU A 396 15.67 7.13 0.63
C LEU A 396 14.70 5.96 0.44
N SER A 397 14.29 5.34 1.56
CA SER A 397 13.18 4.39 1.55
C SER A 397 11.86 5.07 1.19
N GLY A 398 10.84 4.31 0.74
CA GLY A 398 9.53 4.86 0.40
C GLY A 398 8.91 5.70 1.52
N GLY A 399 8.98 5.23 2.77
CA GLY A 399 8.47 5.99 3.92
C GLY A 399 9.29 7.26 4.23
N GLN A 400 10.61 7.26 3.96
CA GLN A 400 11.44 8.46 4.09
C GLN A 400 11.12 9.49 3.01
N LYS A 401 10.94 9.06 1.75
CA LYS A 401 10.52 9.92 0.63
C LYS A 401 9.17 10.57 0.91
N GLN A 402 8.24 9.82 1.47
CA GLN A 402 6.92 10.33 1.83
C GLN A 402 6.99 11.38 2.95
N ARG A 403 7.80 11.12 3.99
CA ARG A 403 8.05 12.14 5.03
C ARG A 403 8.73 13.38 4.47
N LEU A 404 9.63 13.25 3.49
CA LEU A 404 10.25 14.39 2.82
C LEU A 404 9.22 15.20 2.02
N ALA A 405 8.35 14.56 1.25
CA ALA A 405 7.28 15.25 0.53
C ALA A 405 6.31 16.00 1.47
N LEU A 406 6.02 15.42 2.65
CA LEU A 406 5.25 16.09 3.71
C LEU A 406 6.03 17.28 4.31
N ALA A 407 7.33 17.14 4.57
CA ALA A 407 8.16 18.23 5.06
C ALA A 407 8.19 19.40 4.06
N VAL A 408 8.31 19.12 2.77
CA VAL A 408 8.21 20.12 1.70
C VAL A 408 6.84 20.81 1.72
N SER A 409 5.75 20.05 1.91
CA SER A 409 4.39 20.61 1.97
C SER A 409 4.15 21.54 3.17
N ASP A 410 4.76 21.22 4.31
CA ASP A 410 4.72 22.05 5.51
C ASP A 410 5.55 23.34 5.28
N TRP A 411 6.70 23.19 4.62
CA TRP A 411 7.60 24.27 4.28
C TRP A 411 6.98 25.33 3.34
N ILE A 412 6.20 24.89 2.34
CA ILE A 412 5.54 25.77 1.37
C ILE A 412 4.41 26.60 2.01
N ASP A 413 3.86 26.13 3.12
CA ASP A 413 2.86 26.78 3.95
C ASP A 413 1.60 27.27 3.21
N THR A 414 1.05 26.44 2.32
CA THR A 414 -0.24 26.73 1.69
C THR A 414 -1.41 26.44 2.65
N PRO A 415 -2.54 27.17 2.56
CA PRO A 415 -3.71 26.94 3.41
C PRO A 415 -4.41 25.61 3.17
N VAL A 416 -4.26 25.04 1.96
CA VAL A 416 -4.84 23.73 1.60
C VAL A 416 -3.72 22.76 1.24
N LEU A 417 -3.76 21.56 1.83
CA LEU A 417 -2.88 20.44 1.50
C LEU A 417 -3.72 19.31 0.94
N ILE A 418 -3.30 18.73 -0.16
CA ILE A 418 -3.96 17.57 -0.78
C ILE A 418 -2.95 16.42 -0.84
N LEU A 419 -3.35 15.22 -0.42
CA LEU A 419 -2.51 14.03 -0.42
C LEU A 419 -3.21 12.91 -1.19
N ASP A 420 -2.44 12.19 -2.00
CA ASP A 420 -2.93 11.02 -2.74
C ASP A 420 -2.27 9.75 -2.16
N GLU A 421 -3.07 8.89 -1.52
CA GLU A 421 -2.67 7.64 -0.88
C GLU A 421 -1.43 7.74 0.03
N PRO A 422 -1.44 8.61 1.05
CA PRO A 422 -0.24 8.90 1.85
C PRO A 422 0.22 7.74 2.74
N THR A 423 -0.55 6.67 2.87
CA THR A 423 -0.25 5.52 3.75
C THR A 423 -0.07 4.21 3.00
N SER A 424 0.01 4.25 1.67
CA SER A 424 0.20 3.04 0.86
C SER A 424 1.49 2.31 1.25
N GLY A 425 1.40 1.01 1.60
CA GLY A 425 2.54 0.19 2.01
C GLY A 425 3.17 0.56 3.36
N LEU A 426 2.50 1.36 4.20
CA LEU A 426 3.04 1.73 5.50
C LEU A 426 2.56 0.80 6.63
N ASP A 427 3.50 0.52 7.56
CA ASP A 427 3.19 -0.09 8.83
C ASP A 427 2.37 0.86 9.74
N PHE A 428 1.88 0.33 10.85
CA PHE A 428 1.07 1.10 11.79
C PHE A 428 1.81 2.31 12.39
N LYS A 429 3.08 2.15 12.77
CA LYS A 429 3.86 3.22 13.41
C LYS A 429 4.08 4.40 12.45
N ASN A 430 4.41 4.11 11.20
CA ASN A 430 4.59 5.15 10.18
C ASN A 430 3.24 5.80 9.79
N MET A 431 2.17 5.01 9.67
CA MET A 431 0.81 5.52 9.46
C MET A 431 0.39 6.49 10.57
N MET A 432 0.61 6.13 11.85
CA MET A 432 0.26 6.98 13.00
C MET A 432 1.07 8.27 13.03
N ARG A 433 2.36 8.24 12.72
CA ARG A 433 3.19 9.45 12.60
C ARG A 433 2.63 10.42 11.57
N ILE A 434 2.20 9.92 10.41
CA ILE A 434 1.55 10.76 9.38
C ILE A 434 0.23 11.32 9.93
N SER A 435 -0.60 10.49 10.55
CA SER A 435 -1.87 10.91 11.14
C SER A 435 -1.70 12.05 12.16
N GLU A 436 -0.79 11.88 13.12
CA GLU A 436 -0.48 12.86 14.15
C GLU A 436 0.02 14.18 13.54
N HIS A 437 0.88 14.08 12.55
CA HIS A 437 1.40 15.24 11.84
C HIS A 437 0.29 16.01 11.11
N LEU A 438 -0.57 15.33 10.35
CA LEU A 438 -1.69 15.96 9.65
C LEU A 438 -2.68 16.58 10.63
N LYS A 439 -2.96 15.94 11.77
CA LYS A 439 -3.77 16.53 12.85
C LYS A 439 -3.15 17.79 13.42
N ALA A 440 -1.83 17.83 13.60
CA ALA A 440 -1.13 19.03 14.06
C ALA A 440 -1.22 20.18 13.04
N LEU A 441 -1.11 19.90 11.74
CA LEU A 441 -1.31 20.89 10.68
C LEU A 441 -2.76 21.42 10.64
N ALA A 442 -3.75 20.54 10.80
CA ALA A 442 -5.15 20.93 10.86
C ALA A 442 -5.45 21.81 12.09
N GLN A 443 -4.84 21.52 13.24
CA GLN A 443 -4.95 22.35 14.45
C GLN A 443 -4.40 23.78 14.24
N LYS A 444 -3.41 23.94 13.36
CA LYS A 444 -2.89 25.26 12.92
C LYS A 444 -3.81 25.97 11.91
N GLY A 445 -4.94 25.36 11.53
CA GLY A 445 -5.93 25.91 10.61
C GLY A 445 -5.75 25.50 9.15
N LYS A 446 -4.81 24.61 8.80
CA LYS A 446 -4.73 24.06 7.43
C LYS A 446 -5.93 23.19 7.14
N THR A 447 -6.46 23.28 5.92
CA THR A 447 -7.48 22.38 5.38
C THR A 447 -6.75 21.27 4.62
N ILE A 448 -7.05 20.00 4.95
CA ILE A 448 -6.34 18.86 4.41
C ILE A 448 -7.33 17.91 3.72
N LEU A 449 -7.11 17.64 2.44
CA LEU A 449 -7.87 16.66 1.66
C LEU A 449 -6.99 15.45 1.42
N ILE A 450 -7.53 14.25 1.68
CA ILE A 450 -6.78 13.01 1.63
C ILE A 450 -7.54 12.02 0.77
N ILE A 451 -7.02 11.71 -0.42
CA ILE A 451 -7.50 10.57 -1.19
C ILE A 451 -6.94 9.33 -0.51
N THR A 452 -7.82 8.42 -0.08
CA THR A 452 -7.38 7.17 0.52
C THR A 452 -8.41 6.06 0.41
N HIS A 453 -7.93 4.83 0.29
CA HIS A 453 -8.67 3.59 0.40
C HIS A 453 -8.40 2.86 1.72
N ASP A 454 -7.64 3.48 2.61
CA ASP A 454 -7.26 2.94 3.91
C ASP A 454 -8.29 3.36 4.97
N TYR A 455 -9.22 2.45 5.28
CA TYR A 455 -10.26 2.70 6.28
C TYR A 455 -9.68 3.03 7.66
N GLU A 456 -8.67 2.26 8.13
CA GLU A 456 -8.06 2.47 9.46
C GLU A 456 -7.43 3.86 9.55
N PHE A 457 -6.69 4.26 8.53
CA PHE A 457 -6.09 5.58 8.47
C PHE A 457 -7.14 6.70 8.41
N ALA A 458 -8.15 6.57 7.54
CA ALA A 458 -9.21 7.55 7.41
C ALA A 458 -9.99 7.71 8.72
N ALA A 459 -10.36 6.58 9.37
CA ALA A 459 -11.08 6.57 10.65
C ALA A 459 -10.29 7.22 11.78
N MET A 460 -8.96 7.00 11.82
CA MET A 460 -8.09 7.53 12.87
C MET A 460 -7.65 8.99 12.63
N THR A 461 -7.76 9.49 11.39
CA THR A 461 -7.16 10.78 11.00
C THR A 461 -8.20 11.81 10.64
N CYS A 462 -9.19 11.45 9.84
CA CYS A 462 -10.13 12.39 9.24
C CYS A 462 -11.29 12.74 10.17
N ASN A 463 -11.86 13.94 9.98
CA ASN A 463 -13.08 14.38 10.69
C ASN A 463 -14.28 14.52 9.74
N ARG A 464 -14.05 14.53 8.42
CA ARG A 464 -15.07 14.66 7.40
C ARG A 464 -14.77 13.73 6.23
N VAL A 465 -15.80 13.34 5.49
CA VAL A 465 -15.71 12.55 4.26
C VAL A 465 -16.30 13.35 3.11
N LEU A 466 -15.63 13.34 1.96
CA LEU A 466 -16.14 13.73 0.65
C LEU A 466 -16.25 12.45 -0.18
N HIS A 467 -17.46 11.95 -0.35
CA HIS A 467 -17.74 10.73 -1.09
C HIS A 467 -18.21 11.04 -2.50
N PHE A 468 -17.49 10.52 -3.49
CA PHE A 468 -17.95 10.48 -4.88
C PHE A 468 -18.92 9.32 -5.04
N VAL A 469 -20.22 9.61 -5.10
CA VAL A 469 -21.28 8.61 -5.31
C VAL A 469 -21.28 8.17 -6.77
N ASP A 470 -21.23 9.14 -7.68
CA ASP A 470 -21.11 8.95 -9.13
C ASP A 470 -20.40 10.15 -9.79
N GLU A 471 -20.38 10.20 -11.12
CA GLU A 471 -19.71 11.25 -11.90
C GLU A 471 -20.35 12.64 -11.74
N GLY A 472 -21.58 12.73 -11.24
CA GLY A 472 -22.34 14.00 -11.07
C GLY A 472 -22.72 14.30 -9.62
N HIS A 473 -22.41 13.43 -8.69
CA HIS A 473 -22.87 13.57 -7.32
C HIS A 473 -21.76 13.29 -6.29
N VAL A 474 -21.53 14.27 -5.42
CA VAL A 474 -20.70 14.10 -4.23
C VAL A 474 -21.49 14.40 -2.98
N GLU A 475 -21.20 13.67 -1.94
CA GLU A 475 -21.77 13.88 -0.61
C GLU A 475 -20.67 14.20 0.39
N THR A 476 -20.96 15.16 1.27
CA THR A 476 -20.06 15.49 2.38
C THR A 476 -20.73 15.20 3.71
N PHE A 477 -20.08 14.47 4.59
CA PHE A 477 -20.61 14.16 5.92
C PHE A 477 -19.52 14.12 7.00
N PRO A 478 -19.87 14.44 8.27
CA PRO A 478 -18.95 14.31 9.40
C PRO A 478 -18.68 12.83 9.68
N LEU A 479 -17.44 12.49 10.04
CA LEU A 479 -17.04 11.11 10.24
C LEU A 479 -17.44 10.56 11.63
N GLN A 480 -17.53 11.41 12.65
CA GLN A 480 -17.69 11.03 14.07
C GLN A 480 -18.82 10.02 14.33
N GLU A 481 -19.95 10.16 13.62
CA GLU A 481 -21.13 9.29 13.78
C GLU A 481 -21.34 8.38 12.55
N ASN A 482 -20.42 8.37 11.60
CA ASN A 482 -20.61 7.77 10.28
C ASN A 482 -19.47 6.79 9.88
N LEU A 483 -18.83 6.15 10.85
CA LEU A 483 -17.75 5.17 10.57
C LEU A 483 -18.25 3.99 9.72
N SER A 484 -19.43 3.46 10.02
CA SER A 484 -20.04 2.38 9.23
C SER A 484 -20.37 2.83 7.80
N ARG A 485 -20.74 4.12 7.62
CA ARG A 485 -20.96 4.70 6.30
C ARG A 485 -19.67 4.83 5.52
N LEU A 486 -18.57 5.29 6.17
CA LEU A 486 -17.24 5.31 5.54
C LEU A 486 -16.84 3.90 5.08
N TYR A 487 -17.01 2.88 5.93
CA TYR A 487 -16.73 1.50 5.57
C TYR A 487 -17.50 1.07 4.31
N SER A 488 -18.81 1.34 4.29
CA SER A 488 -19.65 1.04 3.12
C SER A 488 -19.19 1.79 1.86
N CYS A 489 -18.83 3.08 1.96
CA CYS A 489 -18.31 3.87 0.83
C CYS A 489 -17.01 3.32 0.25
N LEU A 490 -16.17 2.68 1.07
CA LEU A 490 -14.91 2.08 0.63
C LEU A 490 -15.07 0.65 0.09
N MET A 491 -16.13 -0.07 0.52
CA MET A 491 -16.44 -1.44 0.08
C MET A 491 -17.34 -1.48 -1.18
N CYS A 492 -18.24 -0.49 -1.35
CA CYS A 492 -19.12 -0.39 -2.52
C CYS A 492 -18.38 0.28 -3.67
N GLN A 493 -17.90 -0.51 -4.61
CA GLN A 493 -17.27 -0.02 -5.85
C GLN A 493 -17.87 -0.70 -7.07
#